data_153e15bd91eb2e681191597abbb163f4
#
_entry.id   153e15bd91eb2e681191597abbb163f4
#
_cell.length_a   1.000
_cell.length_b   1.000
_cell.length_c   1.000
_cell.angle_alpha   90.00
_cell.angle_beta   90.00
_cell.angle_gamma   90.00
#
_symmetry.space_group_name_H-M   'P 1'
#
loop_
_entity.id
_entity.type
_entity.pdbx_description
1 polymer ?
#
loop_
_entity_poly.entity_id
_entity_poly.type
_entity_poly.pdbx_seq_one_letter_code
_entity_poly.pdbx_strand_id
1 'polypeptide(L)'
;RAYDLAGVKVDEDYRRYYPMGTLASKVLGFTGGDNQGIIGLEVEYDDILKGKPGKILTTTDARGIELDGIGENREEPQKGYTLRISLDADIQKYVQQAAQKVMEEKQAERVSILLMNPQNGEIYACVNVPEFDLNEPFDLNSGMDAEGMSEEKKQDLLNQMWRNGCINDTYEPGSTFKIITASAGLEAGVVTLQDQFSCPGFRVVEDRRIHCARRTGHGAQTFVQGIENSCNPVFIEVGMRLGTENFYKYFEKFGLMGKTGVDLPGEAATIMHKKE
;
A
#
# COMPACT_ATOMS: atom_id res chain seq x y z
N ARG A 1 -30.86 -21.27 24.04
CA ARG A 1 -32.17 -22.02 23.96
C ARG A 1 -32.72 -22.42 25.33
N ALA A 2 -32.32 -21.80 26.42
CA ALA A 2 -32.85 -22.11 27.75
C ALA A 2 -34.25 -21.54 28.04
N TYR A 3 -34.69 -20.56 27.21
CA TYR A 3 -36.00 -19.93 27.34
C TYR A 3 -36.66 -19.91 25.97
N ASP A 4 -37.80 -20.57 25.84
CA ASP A 4 -38.63 -20.60 24.63
C ASP A 4 -39.49 -19.31 24.63
N LEU A 5 -38.89 -18.21 24.21
CA LEU A 5 -39.54 -16.90 24.17
C LEU A 5 -40.24 -16.75 22.80
N ALA A 6 -41.55 -16.67 22.83
CA ALA A 6 -42.35 -16.43 21.63
C ALA A 6 -41.93 -15.12 20.95
N GLY A 7 -41.61 -15.19 19.65
CA GLY A 7 -41.19 -14.04 18.83
C GLY A 7 -39.70 -13.76 18.83
N VAL A 8 -38.87 -14.55 19.52
CA VAL A 8 -37.40 -14.45 19.45
C VAL A 8 -36.87 -15.55 18.51
N LYS A 9 -36.35 -15.14 17.35
CA LYS A 9 -35.58 -16.01 16.46
C LYS A 9 -34.11 -15.83 16.71
N VAL A 10 -33.35 -16.92 16.76
CA VAL A 10 -31.89 -16.92 16.88
C VAL A 10 -31.32 -17.62 15.66
N ASP A 11 -30.66 -16.85 14.82
CA ASP A 11 -29.97 -17.35 13.63
C ASP A 11 -28.46 -17.41 13.89
N GLU A 12 -27.77 -18.31 13.18
CA GLU A 12 -26.31 -18.37 13.18
C GLU A 12 -25.77 -17.27 12.27
N ASP A 13 -24.78 -16.54 12.79
CA ASP A 13 -24.05 -15.54 12.04
C ASP A 13 -22.54 -15.77 12.15
N TYR A 14 -21.78 -15.27 11.18
CA TYR A 14 -20.34 -15.44 11.12
C TYR A 14 -19.69 -14.07 11.21
N ARG A 15 -18.67 -13.97 12.09
CA ARG A 15 -17.83 -12.78 12.21
C ARG A 15 -16.41 -13.12 11.83
N ARG A 16 -15.77 -12.26 11.04
CA ARG A 16 -14.33 -12.32 10.79
C ARG A 16 -13.58 -12.11 12.11
N TYR A 17 -12.56 -12.91 12.33
CA TYR A 17 -11.65 -12.77 13.46
C TYR A 17 -10.21 -12.76 12.97
N TYR A 18 -9.43 -11.80 13.42
CA TYR A 18 -8.03 -11.59 13.04
C TYR A 18 -7.12 -11.92 14.21
N PRO A 19 -6.56 -13.15 14.28
CA PRO A 19 -5.83 -13.63 15.47
C PRO A 19 -4.59 -12.80 15.80
N MET A 20 -4.02 -12.12 14.82
CA MET A 20 -2.81 -11.32 14.97
C MET A 20 -3.08 -9.81 15.10
N GLY A 21 -4.34 -9.41 15.27
CA GLY A 21 -4.76 -8.03 15.52
C GLY A 21 -4.21 -7.02 14.52
N THR A 22 -3.09 -6.41 14.82
CA THR A 22 -2.48 -5.34 14.03
C THR A 22 -1.56 -5.80 12.91
N LEU A 23 -1.26 -7.11 12.80
CA LEU A 23 -0.28 -7.60 11.82
C LEU A 23 -0.79 -7.42 10.39
N ALA A 24 -0.06 -6.66 9.57
CA ALA A 24 -0.40 -6.38 8.18
C ALA A 24 -1.82 -5.82 7.98
N SER A 25 -2.31 -5.00 8.92
CA SER A 25 -3.70 -4.55 8.95
C SER A 25 -4.15 -3.87 7.66
N LYS A 26 -3.29 -3.05 7.06
CA LYS A 26 -3.58 -2.30 5.83
C LYS A 26 -3.46 -3.13 4.55
N VAL A 27 -2.94 -4.35 4.66
CA VAL A 27 -2.88 -5.33 3.55
C VAL A 27 -4.06 -6.28 3.64
N LEU A 28 -4.25 -6.92 4.81
CA LEU A 28 -5.34 -7.86 5.01
C LEU A 28 -6.69 -7.16 4.85
N GLY A 29 -6.84 -6.01 5.49
CA GLY A 29 -8.12 -5.33 5.53
C GLY A 29 -9.10 -6.00 6.48
N PHE A 30 -10.32 -5.53 6.49
CA PHE A 30 -11.38 -6.02 7.37
C PHE A 30 -12.74 -6.05 6.67
N THR A 31 -13.68 -6.75 7.29
CA THR A 31 -15.07 -6.83 6.84
C THR A 31 -15.99 -5.96 7.69
N GLY A 32 -17.05 -5.45 7.08
CA GLY A 32 -18.13 -4.76 7.78
C GLY A 32 -19.03 -5.72 8.57
N GLY A 33 -20.08 -5.15 9.19
CA GLY A 33 -21.04 -5.91 9.99
C GLY A 33 -21.88 -6.94 9.21
N ASP A 34 -21.95 -6.80 7.90
CA ASP A 34 -22.60 -7.71 6.97
C ASP A 34 -21.61 -8.70 6.29
N ASN A 35 -20.42 -8.83 6.85
CA ASN A 35 -19.32 -9.64 6.33
C ASN A 35 -18.81 -9.24 4.93
N GLN A 36 -19.17 -8.06 4.43
CA GLN A 36 -18.60 -7.51 3.19
C GLN A 36 -17.21 -6.92 3.44
N GLY A 37 -16.26 -7.21 2.56
CA GLY A 37 -14.92 -6.62 2.61
C GLY A 37 -14.95 -5.10 2.42
N ILE A 38 -14.21 -4.36 3.25
CA ILE A 38 -14.18 -2.88 3.25
C ILE A 38 -12.88 -2.36 2.65
N ILE A 39 -11.74 -2.90 3.04
CA ILE A 39 -10.43 -2.53 2.52
C ILE A 39 -9.54 -3.76 2.33
N GLY A 40 -8.36 -3.58 1.72
CA GLY A 40 -7.32 -4.58 1.59
C GLY A 40 -7.75 -5.81 0.80
N LEU A 41 -7.18 -6.95 1.15
CA LEU A 41 -7.50 -8.24 0.50
C LEU A 41 -8.93 -8.70 0.77
N GLU A 42 -9.52 -8.30 1.91
CA GLU A 42 -10.91 -8.62 2.21
C GLU A 42 -11.89 -8.01 1.19
N VAL A 43 -11.64 -6.79 0.71
CA VAL A 43 -12.48 -6.18 -0.35
C VAL A 43 -12.08 -6.68 -1.73
N GLU A 44 -10.79 -6.87 -2.01
CA GLU A 44 -10.31 -7.31 -3.34
C GLU A 44 -10.83 -8.70 -3.69
N TYR A 45 -10.89 -9.58 -2.69
CA TYR A 45 -11.32 -10.97 -2.84
C TYR A 45 -12.68 -11.26 -2.19
N ASP A 46 -13.52 -10.23 -1.95
CA ASP A 46 -14.81 -10.38 -1.26
C ASP A 46 -15.68 -11.45 -1.87
N ASP A 47 -15.84 -11.47 -3.20
CA ASP A 47 -16.67 -12.43 -3.91
C ASP A 47 -16.22 -13.90 -3.74
N ILE A 48 -14.94 -14.10 -3.44
CA ILE A 48 -14.35 -15.42 -3.22
C ILE A 48 -14.42 -15.81 -1.74
N LEU A 49 -14.18 -14.85 -0.85
CA LEU A 49 -14.05 -15.07 0.58
C LEU A 49 -15.39 -15.21 1.31
N LYS A 50 -16.39 -14.42 0.91
CA LYS A 50 -17.70 -14.39 1.62
C LYS A 50 -18.58 -15.62 1.39
N GLY A 51 -18.33 -16.39 0.32
CA GLY A 51 -19.19 -17.51 -0.05
C GLY A 51 -20.58 -17.08 -0.56
N LYS A 52 -21.57 -17.94 -0.41
CA LYS A 52 -22.95 -17.65 -0.77
C LYS A 52 -23.87 -17.85 0.43
N PRO A 53 -24.70 -16.85 0.77
CA PRO A 53 -25.66 -17.00 1.86
C PRO A 53 -26.70 -18.07 1.50
N GLY A 54 -27.12 -18.84 2.49
CA GLY A 54 -28.27 -19.72 2.35
C GLY A 54 -29.57 -18.93 2.26
N LYS A 55 -30.61 -19.57 1.78
CA LYS A 55 -31.96 -19.00 1.69
C LYS A 55 -32.97 -19.94 2.32
N ILE A 56 -33.85 -19.39 3.13
CA ILE A 56 -35.00 -20.11 3.67
C ILE A 56 -36.26 -19.42 3.10
N LEU A 57 -36.98 -20.17 2.29
CA LEU A 57 -38.28 -19.72 1.75
C LEU A 57 -39.37 -20.34 2.60
N THR A 58 -40.04 -19.52 3.40
CA THR A 58 -41.21 -19.92 4.19
C THR A 58 -42.48 -19.36 3.55
N THR A 59 -43.53 -20.11 3.62
CA THR A 59 -44.87 -19.62 3.18
C THR A 59 -45.56 -19.03 4.42
N THR A 60 -45.94 -17.75 4.34
CA THR A 60 -46.65 -17.06 5.42
C THR A 60 -48.10 -16.77 5.03
N ASP A 61 -48.99 -16.67 6.01
CA ASP A 61 -50.33 -16.15 5.79
C ASP A 61 -50.32 -14.63 5.52
N ALA A 62 -51.49 -14.03 5.26
CA ALA A 62 -51.62 -12.60 5.01
C ALA A 62 -51.21 -11.70 6.21
N ARG A 63 -50.99 -12.29 7.40
CA ARG A 63 -50.52 -11.61 8.63
C ARG A 63 -49.04 -11.83 8.88
N GLY A 64 -48.33 -12.54 7.99
CA GLY A 64 -46.88 -12.83 8.14
C GLY A 64 -46.56 -14.00 9.08
N ILE A 65 -47.58 -14.82 9.46
CA ILE A 65 -47.39 -16.00 10.31
C ILE A 65 -47.04 -17.20 9.42
N GLU A 66 -45.99 -17.94 9.74
CA GLU A 66 -45.57 -19.15 9.03
C GLU A 66 -46.71 -20.20 9.09
N LEU A 67 -47.01 -20.76 7.93
CA LEU A 67 -48.03 -21.81 7.79
C LEU A 67 -47.38 -23.16 8.11
N ASP A 68 -47.80 -23.77 9.22
CA ASP A 68 -47.36 -25.11 9.63
C ASP A 68 -47.76 -26.15 8.54
N GLY A 69 -46.76 -26.93 8.08
CA GLY A 69 -47.01 -28.09 7.17
C GLY A 69 -46.85 -27.81 5.68
N ILE A 70 -46.58 -26.58 5.24
CA ILE A 70 -46.12 -26.28 3.88
C ILE A 70 -44.60 -26.23 3.92
N GLY A 71 -43.91 -27.21 3.36
CA GLY A 71 -42.46 -27.44 3.52
C GLY A 71 -41.62 -26.20 3.30
N GLU A 72 -40.69 -25.96 4.22
CA GLU A 72 -39.61 -25.01 4.05
C GLU A 72 -38.72 -25.44 2.88
N ASN A 73 -38.51 -24.55 1.92
CA ASN A 73 -37.50 -24.77 0.90
C ASN A 73 -36.21 -24.08 1.38
N ARG A 74 -35.21 -24.89 1.81
CA ARG A 74 -33.95 -24.45 2.37
C ARG A 74 -32.83 -24.68 1.38
N GLU A 75 -32.15 -23.61 0.98
CA GLU A 75 -30.89 -23.64 0.28
C GLU A 75 -29.76 -23.47 1.33
N GLU A 76 -28.91 -24.48 1.48
CA GLU A 76 -27.80 -24.43 2.43
C GLU A 76 -26.74 -23.39 2.01
N PRO A 77 -26.14 -22.66 2.97
CA PRO A 77 -25.08 -21.70 2.67
C PRO A 77 -23.82 -22.40 2.14
N GLN A 78 -23.17 -21.78 1.19
CA GLN A 78 -21.91 -22.25 0.63
C GLN A 78 -20.75 -21.46 1.26
N LYS A 79 -19.81 -22.19 1.89
CA LYS A 79 -18.58 -21.60 2.44
C LYS A 79 -17.77 -20.88 1.34
N GLY A 80 -17.18 -19.73 1.70
CA GLY A 80 -16.17 -19.07 0.91
C GLY A 80 -14.88 -19.88 0.81
N TYR A 81 -14.03 -19.49 -0.12
CA TYR A 81 -12.71 -20.10 -0.34
C TYR A 81 -11.67 -19.57 0.64
N THR A 82 -10.57 -20.30 0.77
CA THR A 82 -9.40 -19.88 1.53
C THR A 82 -8.42 -19.17 0.60
N LEU A 83 -8.03 -17.95 0.93
CA LEU A 83 -6.97 -17.21 0.25
C LEU A 83 -5.63 -17.50 0.92
N ARG A 84 -4.66 -17.97 0.13
CA ARG A 84 -3.27 -18.11 0.56
C ARG A 84 -2.43 -17.03 -0.11
N ILE A 85 -1.71 -16.26 0.68
CA ILE A 85 -0.92 -15.11 0.25
C ILE A 85 0.58 -15.36 0.42
N SER A 86 1.40 -14.53 -0.23
CA SER A 86 2.86 -14.60 -0.19
C SER A 86 3.49 -13.98 1.06
N LEU A 87 2.73 -13.18 1.83
CA LEU A 87 3.25 -12.60 3.07
C LEU A 87 3.69 -13.70 4.03
N ASP A 88 4.94 -13.59 4.49
CA ASP A 88 5.47 -14.45 5.55
C ASP A 88 5.24 -13.79 6.91
N ALA A 89 4.51 -14.48 7.80
CA ALA A 89 4.09 -13.90 9.08
C ALA A 89 5.26 -13.53 9.99
N ASP A 90 6.35 -14.28 9.96
CA ASP A 90 7.52 -14.01 10.80
C ASP A 90 8.33 -12.85 10.22
N ILE A 91 8.54 -12.83 8.91
CA ILE A 91 9.18 -11.70 8.22
C ILE A 91 8.38 -10.43 8.44
N GLN A 92 7.05 -10.47 8.26
CA GLN A 92 6.16 -9.33 8.49
C GLN A 92 6.31 -8.76 9.91
N LYS A 93 6.35 -9.62 10.94
CA LYS A 93 6.57 -9.20 12.33
C LYS A 93 7.92 -8.51 12.53
N TYR A 94 9.01 -9.09 12.02
CA TYR A 94 10.35 -8.50 12.15
C TYR A 94 10.43 -7.14 11.46
N VAL A 95 9.87 -7.04 10.26
CA VAL A 95 9.85 -5.78 9.50
C VAL A 95 8.97 -4.74 10.21
N GLN A 96 7.83 -5.13 10.76
CA GLN A 96 6.94 -4.25 11.53
C GLN A 96 7.62 -3.72 12.80
N GLN A 97 8.31 -4.58 13.55
CA GLN A 97 9.10 -4.15 14.71
C GLN A 97 10.22 -3.18 14.33
N ALA A 98 10.92 -3.44 13.23
CA ALA A 98 11.96 -2.55 12.73
C ALA A 98 11.37 -1.19 12.31
N ALA A 99 10.23 -1.18 11.61
CA ALA A 99 9.53 0.05 11.22
C ALA A 99 9.07 0.85 12.44
N GLN A 100 8.50 0.19 13.44
CA GLN A 100 8.07 0.82 14.70
C GLN A 100 9.24 1.48 15.41
N LYS A 101 10.37 0.76 15.55
CA LYS A 101 11.59 1.29 16.15
C LYS A 101 12.10 2.54 15.40
N VAL A 102 12.14 2.50 14.09
CA VAL A 102 12.53 3.67 13.26
C VAL A 102 11.58 4.83 13.46
N MET A 103 10.26 4.58 13.48
CA MET A 103 9.25 5.62 13.71
C MET A 103 9.49 6.33 15.05
N GLU A 104 9.75 5.58 16.12
CA GLU A 104 10.02 6.12 17.47
C GLU A 104 11.35 6.85 17.54
N GLU A 105 12.45 6.25 17.08
CA GLU A 105 13.80 6.85 17.14
C GLU A 105 13.93 8.10 16.28
N LYS A 106 13.23 8.16 15.15
CA LYS A 106 13.30 9.30 14.22
C LYS A 106 12.15 10.29 14.39
N GLN A 107 11.22 10.02 15.30
CA GLN A 107 10.02 10.83 15.49
C GLN A 107 9.27 11.02 14.16
N ALA A 108 9.19 9.95 13.37
CA ALA A 108 8.50 9.96 12.09
C ALA A 108 7.00 9.78 12.30
N GLU A 109 6.19 10.46 11.51
CA GLU A 109 4.73 10.32 11.56
C GLU A 109 4.28 8.93 11.07
N ARG A 110 5.01 8.37 10.11
CA ARG A 110 4.76 7.06 9.53
C ARG A 110 6.03 6.47 8.93
N VAL A 111 6.06 5.13 8.86
CA VAL A 111 7.11 4.38 8.15
C VAL A 111 6.44 3.28 7.33
N SER A 112 6.77 3.21 6.05
CA SER A 112 6.31 2.16 5.13
C SER A 112 7.51 1.35 4.64
N ILE A 113 7.39 0.01 4.68
CA ILE A 113 8.44 -0.92 4.22
C ILE A 113 7.80 -2.01 3.38
N LEU A 114 8.29 -2.17 2.15
CA LEU A 114 7.94 -3.27 1.26
C LEU A 114 9.15 -4.19 1.09
N LEU A 115 9.00 -5.46 1.40
CA LEU A 115 10.00 -6.50 1.17
C LEU A 115 9.49 -7.47 0.11
N MET A 116 10.23 -7.58 -0.99
CA MET A 116 9.82 -8.34 -2.16
C MET A 116 10.97 -9.22 -2.67
N ASN A 117 10.63 -10.38 -3.20
CA ASN A 117 11.56 -11.19 -3.98
C ASN A 117 11.68 -10.60 -5.39
N PRO A 118 12.87 -10.09 -5.79
CA PRO A 118 13.02 -9.46 -7.11
C PRO A 118 12.99 -10.44 -8.28
N GLN A 119 13.06 -11.75 -8.03
CA GLN A 119 13.07 -12.76 -9.08
C GLN A 119 11.67 -13.12 -9.58
N ASN A 120 10.66 -13.05 -8.70
CA ASN A 120 9.31 -13.49 -9.03
C ASN A 120 8.21 -12.49 -8.62
N GLY A 121 8.57 -11.40 -7.91
CA GLY A 121 7.63 -10.36 -7.48
C GLY A 121 6.83 -10.71 -6.22
N GLU A 122 7.05 -11.86 -5.58
CA GLU A 122 6.37 -12.19 -4.32
C GLU A 122 6.70 -11.18 -3.23
N ILE A 123 5.65 -10.63 -2.58
CA ILE A 123 5.77 -9.73 -1.45
C ILE A 123 5.82 -10.54 -0.17
N TYR A 124 6.94 -10.51 0.55
CA TYR A 124 7.11 -11.21 1.82
C TYR A 124 6.70 -10.37 3.03
N ALA A 125 6.80 -9.05 2.93
CA ALA A 125 6.26 -8.12 3.92
C ALA A 125 5.82 -6.80 3.27
N CYS A 126 4.71 -6.26 3.77
CA CYS A 126 4.21 -4.94 3.43
C CYS A 126 3.73 -4.27 4.73
N VAL A 127 4.54 -3.39 5.26
CA VAL A 127 4.38 -2.77 6.58
C VAL A 127 4.09 -1.29 6.45
N ASN A 128 3.15 -0.81 7.24
CA ASN A 128 2.75 0.60 7.29
C ASN A 128 2.45 1.02 8.72
N VAL A 129 3.46 1.38 9.49
CA VAL A 129 3.25 1.85 10.86
C VAL A 129 2.90 3.35 10.91
N PRO A 130 1.97 3.75 11.79
CA PRO A 130 1.22 2.94 12.76
C PRO A 130 0.16 2.07 12.07
N GLU A 131 0.11 0.80 12.48
CA GLU A 131 -0.96 -0.13 12.11
C GLU A 131 -2.20 0.10 13.00
N PHE A 132 -3.35 -0.51 12.69
CA PHE A 132 -4.57 -0.49 13.50
C PHE A 132 -5.04 -1.91 13.81
N ASP A 133 -5.89 -2.09 14.83
CA ASP A 133 -6.44 -3.40 15.16
C ASP A 133 -7.57 -3.77 14.19
N LEU A 134 -7.40 -4.87 13.48
CA LEU A 134 -8.38 -5.40 12.53
C LEU A 134 -9.68 -5.87 13.20
N ASN A 135 -9.64 -6.18 14.50
CA ASN A 135 -10.84 -6.58 15.25
C ASN A 135 -11.65 -5.36 15.72
N GLU A 136 -11.02 -4.18 15.81
CA GLU A 136 -11.64 -2.91 16.20
C GLU A 136 -11.28 -1.80 15.17
N PRO A 137 -11.61 -1.99 13.87
CA PRO A 137 -11.09 -1.16 12.79
C PRO A 137 -11.63 0.28 12.76
N PHE A 138 -12.69 0.55 13.52
CA PHE A 138 -13.31 1.88 13.64
C PHE A 138 -12.82 2.67 14.85
N ASP A 139 -11.93 2.07 15.65
CA ASP A 139 -11.26 2.77 16.74
C ASP A 139 -10.03 3.49 16.20
N LEU A 140 -9.99 4.80 16.39
CA LEU A 140 -8.82 5.59 16.00
C LEU A 140 -7.60 5.19 16.84
N ASN A 141 -6.42 5.16 16.22
CA ASN A 141 -5.16 4.87 16.92
C ASN A 141 -4.99 5.78 18.16
N SER A 142 -4.39 5.19 19.20
CA SER A 142 -4.19 5.82 20.50
C SER A 142 -3.56 7.21 20.37
N GLY A 143 -4.18 8.22 21.02
CA GLY A 143 -3.76 9.62 20.98
C GLY A 143 -4.66 10.55 20.16
N MET A 144 -5.64 10.01 19.43
CA MET A 144 -6.68 10.78 18.77
C MET A 144 -7.97 10.68 19.60
N ASP A 145 -8.33 11.75 20.28
CA ASP A 145 -9.61 11.82 20.99
C ASP A 145 -10.73 12.08 19.98
N ALA A 146 -11.61 11.11 19.83
CA ALA A 146 -12.78 11.23 18.96
C ALA A 146 -13.94 12.00 19.61
N GLU A 147 -13.84 12.32 20.90
CA GLU A 147 -14.90 12.99 21.66
C GLU A 147 -15.11 14.42 21.12
N GLY A 148 -16.31 14.70 20.64
CA GLY A 148 -16.67 16.01 20.06
C GLY A 148 -16.29 16.22 18.58
N MET A 149 -15.75 15.22 17.89
CA MET A 149 -15.51 15.30 16.44
C MET A 149 -16.82 15.15 15.66
N SER A 150 -16.90 15.81 14.48
CA SER A 150 -17.96 15.52 13.52
C SER A 150 -17.73 14.15 12.89
N GLU A 151 -18.81 13.46 12.49
CA GLU A 151 -18.72 12.16 11.79
C GLU A 151 -17.86 12.24 10.51
N GLU A 152 -17.97 13.34 9.76
CA GLU A 152 -17.16 13.57 8.55
C GLU A 152 -15.66 13.57 8.89
N LYS A 153 -15.25 14.31 9.92
CA LYS A 153 -13.85 14.37 10.35
C LYS A 153 -13.35 13.01 10.88
N LYS A 154 -14.20 12.30 11.62
CA LYS A 154 -13.89 10.95 12.09
C LYS A 154 -13.67 10.01 10.90
N GLN A 155 -14.55 10.05 9.90
CA GLN A 155 -14.43 9.23 8.70
C GLN A 155 -13.15 9.54 7.91
N ASP A 156 -12.77 10.81 7.79
CA ASP A 156 -11.52 11.21 7.14
C ASP A 156 -10.29 10.65 7.86
N LEU A 157 -10.27 10.67 9.19
CA LEU A 157 -9.18 10.10 9.99
C LEU A 157 -9.13 8.58 9.86
N LEU A 158 -10.26 7.89 9.84
CA LEU A 158 -10.35 6.46 9.59
C LEU A 158 -9.80 6.11 8.20
N ASN A 159 -10.21 6.85 7.17
CA ASN A 159 -9.71 6.66 5.82
C ASN A 159 -8.18 6.86 5.72
N GLN A 160 -7.63 7.83 6.45
CA GLN A 160 -6.19 8.03 6.55
C GLN A 160 -5.50 6.89 7.31
N MET A 161 -6.08 6.41 8.40
CA MET A 161 -5.57 5.31 9.21
C MET A 161 -5.52 4.00 8.41
N TRP A 162 -6.54 3.72 7.62
CA TRP A 162 -6.64 2.50 6.80
C TRP A 162 -5.76 2.52 5.55
N ARG A 163 -5.24 3.69 5.17
CA ARG A 163 -4.48 3.87 3.93
C ARG A 163 -3.18 3.08 3.92
N ASN A 164 -2.94 2.29 2.87
CA ASN A 164 -1.70 1.56 2.66
C ASN A 164 -0.69 2.45 1.92
N GLY A 165 0.26 3.03 2.65
CA GLY A 165 1.25 3.95 2.10
C GLY A 165 2.17 3.32 1.04
N CYS A 166 2.39 2.00 1.07
CA CYS A 166 3.17 1.32 0.04
C CYS A 166 2.47 1.28 -1.34
N ILE A 167 1.12 1.36 -1.35
CA ILE A 167 0.30 1.14 -2.54
C ILE A 167 -0.44 2.42 -2.95
N ASN A 168 -1.03 3.12 -1.98
CA ASN A 168 -1.94 4.23 -2.26
C ASN A 168 -1.26 5.60 -2.31
N ASP A 169 0.01 5.71 -1.90
CA ASP A 169 0.71 6.98 -1.82
C ASP A 169 1.73 7.14 -2.95
N THR A 170 1.84 8.37 -3.44
CA THR A 170 2.93 8.81 -4.30
C THR A 170 3.84 9.75 -3.53
N TYR A 171 5.13 9.74 -3.86
CA TYR A 171 6.10 10.64 -3.25
C TYR A 171 7.20 11.01 -4.25
N GLU A 172 7.89 12.10 -4.00
CA GLU A 172 9.07 12.47 -4.76
C GLU A 172 10.27 11.63 -4.30
N PRO A 173 10.80 10.72 -5.15
CA PRO A 173 11.80 9.74 -4.73
C PRO A 173 13.17 10.35 -4.39
N GLY A 174 13.42 11.58 -4.82
CA GLY A 174 14.68 12.26 -4.58
C GLY A 174 15.89 11.50 -5.13
N SER A 175 16.95 11.37 -4.33
CA SER A 175 18.21 10.75 -4.77
C SER A 175 18.12 9.26 -5.05
N THR A 176 17.12 8.54 -4.60
CA THR A 176 16.92 7.13 -4.95
C THR A 176 16.62 6.96 -6.44
N PHE A 177 16.00 7.96 -7.07
CA PHE A 177 15.74 7.98 -8.50
C PHE A 177 17.01 8.06 -9.38
N LYS A 178 18.14 8.44 -8.81
CA LYS A 178 19.43 8.50 -9.51
C LYS A 178 19.88 7.12 -10.02
N ILE A 179 19.42 6.03 -9.42
CA ILE A 179 19.64 4.67 -9.90
C ILE A 179 19.10 4.51 -11.33
N ILE A 180 17.92 5.04 -11.59
CA ILE A 180 17.29 5.01 -12.93
C ILE A 180 18.13 5.83 -13.92
N THR A 181 18.53 7.04 -13.52
CA THR A 181 19.36 7.93 -14.37
C THR A 181 20.73 7.30 -14.66
N ALA A 182 21.38 6.69 -13.67
CA ALA A 182 22.67 6.02 -13.85
C ALA A 182 22.55 4.83 -14.81
N SER A 183 21.57 3.96 -14.56
CA SER A 183 21.32 2.77 -15.39
C SER A 183 21.01 3.15 -16.83
N ALA A 184 20.15 4.14 -17.04
CA ALA A 184 19.78 4.66 -18.34
C ALA A 184 21.00 5.26 -19.08
N GLY A 185 21.82 6.05 -18.36
CA GLY A 185 23.01 6.67 -18.93
C GLY A 185 24.07 5.67 -19.37
N LEU A 186 24.32 4.63 -18.56
CA LEU A 186 25.26 3.55 -18.88
C LEU A 186 24.74 2.68 -20.03
N GLU A 187 23.50 2.26 -19.99
CA GLU A 187 22.88 1.41 -21.01
C GLU A 187 22.76 2.14 -22.37
N ALA A 188 22.47 3.43 -22.37
CA ALA A 188 22.44 4.25 -23.58
C ALA A 188 23.83 4.65 -24.08
N GLY A 189 24.90 4.32 -23.34
CA GLY A 189 26.28 4.65 -23.71
C GLY A 189 26.61 6.14 -23.68
N VAL A 190 25.81 6.98 -23.01
CA VAL A 190 26.07 8.43 -22.89
C VAL A 190 27.03 8.78 -21.77
N VAL A 191 27.36 7.82 -20.92
CA VAL A 191 28.34 7.89 -19.84
C VAL A 191 29.01 6.54 -19.61
N THR A 192 30.26 6.57 -19.21
CA THR A 192 31.03 5.41 -18.72
C THR A 192 31.42 5.60 -17.26
N LEU A 193 31.82 4.51 -16.59
CA LEU A 193 32.25 4.58 -15.18
C LEU A 193 33.48 5.48 -14.98
N GLN A 194 34.30 5.67 -16.00
CA GLN A 194 35.56 6.42 -16.00
C GLN A 194 35.39 7.89 -16.40
N ASP A 195 34.22 8.28 -16.91
CA ASP A 195 33.94 9.67 -17.31
C ASP A 195 34.19 10.63 -16.15
N GLN A 196 34.83 11.75 -16.47
CA GLN A 196 35.21 12.78 -15.52
C GLN A 196 34.14 13.91 -15.46
N PHE A 197 33.82 14.31 -14.25
CA PHE A 197 32.86 15.37 -13.98
C PHE A 197 33.45 16.37 -12.99
N SER A 198 32.87 17.57 -12.96
CA SER A 198 33.20 18.60 -11.98
C SER A 198 31.96 19.04 -11.23
N CYS A 199 32.09 19.19 -9.92
CA CYS A 199 31.02 19.67 -9.06
C CYS A 199 31.48 20.90 -8.26
N PRO A 200 31.10 22.11 -8.69
CA PRO A 200 31.40 23.36 -7.95
C PRO A 200 30.37 23.64 -6.83
N GLY A 201 29.53 22.68 -6.48
CA GLY A 201 28.47 22.82 -5.46
C GLY A 201 27.10 23.16 -6.02
N PHE A 202 26.99 23.42 -7.31
CA PHE A 202 25.72 23.66 -8.02
C PHE A 202 25.89 23.45 -9.53
N ARG A 203 24.74 23.37 -10.23
CA ARG A 203 24.67 23.49 -11.68
C ARG A 203 23.50 24.39 -12.06
N VAL A 204 23.70 25.18 -13.10
CA VAL A 204 22.62 25.98 -13.69
C VAL A 204 22.01 25.19 -14.84
N VAL A 205 20.70 25.03 -14.80
CA VAL A 205 19.87 24.43 -15.85
C VAL A 205 18.85 25.47 -16.23
N GLU A 206 18.93 25.94 -17.46
CA GLU A 206 18.15 27.10 -17.93
C GLU A 206 18.36 28.31 -17.01
N ASP A 207 17.33 28.77 -16.31
CA ASP A 207 17.33 29.91 -15.39
C ASP A 207 17.48 29.49 -13.90
N ARG A 208 17.56 28.16 -13.62
CA ARG A 208 17.53 27.63 -12.25
C ARG A 208 18.91 27.15 -11.80
N ARG A 209 19.30 27.58 -10.60
CA ARG A 209 20.50 27.09 -9.92
C ARG A 209 20.12 25.93 -9.02
N ILE A 210 20.51 24.70 -9.39
CA ILE A 210 20.27 23.47 -8.62
C ILE A 210 21.51 23.15 -7.81
N HIS A 211 21.37 23.12 -6.49
CA HIS A 211 22.49 22.91 -5.58
C HIS A 211 22.76 21.41 -5.34
N CYS A 212 24.04 21.11 -5.15
CA CYS A 212 24.46 19.84 -4.55
C CYS A 212 24.20 19.84 -3.03
N ALA A 213 24.05 18.66 -2.43
CA ALA A 213 23.98 18.53 -0.98
C ALA A 213 25.23 19.13 -0.32
N ARG A 214 26.40 18.88 -0.91
CA ARG A 214 27.65 19.55 -0.52
C ARG A 214 27.78 20.89 -1.24
N ARG A 215 27.42 21.98 -0.56
CA ARG A 215 27.40 23.34 -1.11
C ARG A 215 28.77 23.86 -1.61
N THR A 216 29.86 23.36 -1.01
CA THR A 216 31.25 23.70 -1.40
C THR A 216 31.70 22.91 -2.63
N GLY A 217 30.89 21.97 -3.12
CA GLY A 217 31.22 21.09 -4.23
C GLY A 217 32.05 19.88 -3.85
N HIS A 218 32.11 18.90 -4.75
CA HIS A 218 32.94 17.71 -4.62
C HIS A 218 34.24 17.84 -5.46
N GLY A 219 34.38 18.91 -6.24
CA GLY A 219 35.49 19.08 -7.17
C GLY A 219 35.45 18.12 -8.36
N ALA A 220 36.63 17.76 -8.87
CA ALA A 220 36.79 16.78 -9.94
C ALA A 220 36.52 15.37 -9.40
N GLN A 221 35.73 14.56 -10.12
CA GLN A 221 35.33 13.22 -9.71
C GLN A 221 34.95 12.37 -10.93
N THR A 222 35.14 11.07 -10.81
CA THR A 222 34.64 10.11 -11.80
C THR A 222 33.14 9.95 -11.68
N PHE A 223 32.50 9.28 -12.66
CA PHE A 223 31.07 8.93 -12.57
C PHE A 223 30.79 8.05 -11.35
N VAL A 224 31.63 7.07 -11.07
CA VAL A 224 31.51 6.22 -9.86
C VAL A 224 31.49 7.07 -8.60
N GLN A 225 32.45 7.98 -8.44
CA GLN A 225 32.48 8.91 -7.30
C GLN A 225 31.26 9.83 -7.27
N GLY A 226 30.73 10.21 -8.45
CA GLY A 226 29.48 10.98 -8.56
C GLY A 226 28.26 10.22 -8.03
N ILE A 227 28.23 8.90 -8.24
CA ILE A 227 27.19 7.99 -7.69
C ILE A 227 27.38 7.88 -6.16
N GLU A 228 28.57 7.55 -5.69
CA GLU A 228 28.91 7.41 -4.26
C GLU A 228 28.57 8.68 -3.46
N ASN A 229 28.89 9.83 -4.02
CA ASN A 229 28.60 11.15 -3.43
C ASN A 229 27.15 11.61 -3.64
N SER A 230 26.34 10.86 -4.36
CA SER A 230 25.00 11.31 -4.78
C SER A 230 24.97 12.73 -5.34
N CYS A 231 25.93 13.03 -6.22
CA CYS A 231 26.25 14.39 -6.66
C CYS A 231 25.23 14.93 -7.67
N ASN A 232 24.41 15.91 -7.30
CA ASN A 232 23.39 16.48 -8.19
C ASN A 232 23.95 17.01 -9.52
N PRO A 233 25.03 17.82 -9.57
CA PRO A 233 25.60 18.28 -10.82
C PRO A 233 26.00 17.17 -11.80
N VAL A 234 26.52 16.05 -11.30
CA VAL A 234 26.86 14.88 -12.15
C VAL A 234 25.60 14.28 -12.76
N PHE A 235 24.59 14.03 -11.94
CA PHE A 235 23.34 13.43 -12.44
C PHE A 235 22.53 14.35 -13.36
N ILE A 236 22.59 15.67 -13.16
CA ILE A 236 22.04 16.63 -14.09
C ILE A 236 22.74 16.53 -15.45
N GLU A 237 24.08 16.48 -15.44
CA GLU A 237 24.85 16.33 -16.68
C GLU A 237 24.53 15.04 -17.43
N VAL A 238 24.46 13.90 -16.72
CA VAL A 238 24.10 12.61 -17.31
C VAL A 238 22.67 12.66 -17.88
N GLY A 239 21.73 13.27 -17.14
CA GLY A 239 20.36 13.44 -17.60
C GLY A 239 20.26 14.30 -18.86
N MET A 240 21.03 15.38 -18.93
CA MET A 240 21.09 16.24 -20.13
C MET A 240 21.69 15.51 -21.35
N ARG A 241 22.73 14.68 -21.13
CA ARG A 241 23.32 13.85 -22.20
C ARG A 241 22.35 12.77 -22.67
N LEU A 242 21.56 12.20 -21.75
CA LEU A 242 20.56 11.19 -22.08
C LEU A 242 19.43 11.75 -22.93
N GLY A 243 18.99 12.97 -22.62
CA GLY A 243 17.90 13.68 -23.29
C GLY A 243 16.51 13.12 -22.95
N THR A 244 15.47 13.91 -23.19
CA THR A 244 14.08 13.62 -22.79
C THR A 244 13.57 12.29 -23.37
N GLU A 245 13.84 12.02 -24.65
CA GLU A 245 13.33 10.81 -25.31
C GLU A 245 13.84 9.53 -24.67
N ASN A 246 15.16 9.46 -24.43
CA ASN A 246 15.74 8.30 -23.79
C ASN A 246 15.29 8.18 -22.33
N PHE A 247 15.15 9.29 -21.61
CA PHE A 247 14.61 9.25 -20.26
C PHE A 247 13.24 8.55 -20.20
N TYR A 248 12.27 8.97 -21.02
CA TYR A 248 10.94 8.38 -21.07
C TYR A 248 10.98 6.90 -21.49
N LYS A 249 11.82 6.55 -22.47
CA LYS A 249 12.05 5.16 -22.87
C LYS A 249 12.51 4.27 -21.72
N TYR A 250 13.41 4.79 -20.86
CA TYR A 250 13.88 4.03 -19.69
C TYR A 250 12.85 4.02 -18.56
N PHE A 251 12.04 5.06 -18.39
CA PHE A 251 10.91 5.02 -17.47
C PHE A 251 9.92 3.90 -17.82
N GLU A 252 9.61 3.73 -19.09
CA GLU A 252 8.79 2.60 -19.57
C GLU A 252 9.47 1.25 -19.29
N LYS A 253 10.77 1.13 -19.61
CA LYS A 253 11.53 -0.10 -19.37
C LYS A 253 11.61 -0.50 -17.89
N PHE A 254 11.64 0.48 -16.99
CA PHE A 254 11.59 0.25 -15.54
C PHE A 254 10.16 0.09 -14.99
N GLY A 255 9.13 0.11 -15.84
CA GLY A 255 7.74 -0.03 -15.43
C GLY A 255 7.15 1.17 -14.67
N LEU A 256 7.81 2.35 -14.74
CA LEU A 256 7.41 3.53 -13.97
C LEU A 256 6.21 4.28 -14.57
N MET A 257 5.79 3.94 -15.79
CA MET A 257 4.72 4.64 -16.51
C MET A 257 3.34 4.01 -16.33
N GLY A 258 3.27 2.84 -15.70
CA GLY A 258 2.04 2.08 -15.53
C GLY A 258 1.86 1.58 -14.11
N LYS A 259 0.70 0.98 -13.87
CA LYS A 259 0.44 0.24 -12.63
C LYS A 259 1.23 -1.08 -12.61
N THR A 260 1.61 -1.52 -11.43
CA THR A 260 2.36 -2.77 -11.25
C THR A 260 1.47 -3.99 -11.41
N GLY A 261 0.15 -3.83 -11.18
CA GLY A 261 -0.81 -4.93 -11.16
C GLY A 261 -0.79 -5.70 -9.84
N VAL A 262 -0.29 -5.08 -8.76
CA VAL A 262 -0.43 -5.64 -7.41
C VAL A 262 -1.91 -5.84 -7.10
N ASP A 263 -2.24 -6.98 -6.55
CA ASP A 263 -3.60 -7.39 -6.19
C ASP A 263 -4.07 -6.76 -4.87
N LEU A 264 -3.91 -5.44 -4.77
CA LEU A 264 -4.39 -4.62 -3.67
C LEU A 264 -5.17 -3.41 -4.23
N PRO A 265 -6.25 -3.01 -3.58
CA PRO A 265 -7.08 -1.91 -4.07
C PRO A 265 -6.37 -0.56 -3.97
N GLY A 266 -6.65 0.32 -4.92
CA GLY A 266 -6.25 1.71 -4.85
C GLY A 266 -4.78 1.98 -5.18
N GLU A 267 -4.11 1.14 -5.98
CA GLU A 267 -2.75 1.43 -6.45
C GLU A 267 -2.69 2.82 -7.08
N ALA A 268 -1.80 3.67 -6.54
CA ALA A 268 -1.64 5.03 -7.01
C ALA A 268 -0.99 5.08 -8.41
N ALA A 269 -1.48 5.97 -9.25
CA ALA A 269 -0.87 6.21 -10.55
C ALA A 269 0.37 7.12 -10.41
N THR A 270 1.41 6.83 -11.20
CA THR A 270 2.58 7.70 -11.30
C THR A 270 2.18 9.09 -11.79
N ILE A 271 2.60 10.12 -11.07
CA ILE A 271 2.44 11.51 -11.49
C ILE A 271 3.73 11.92 -12.21
N MET A 272 3.63 12.11 -13.52
CA MET A 272 4.78 12.46 -14.35
C MET A 272 4.43 13.61 -15.30
N HIS A 273 5.41 14.50 -15.55
CA HIS A 273 5.24 15.55 -16.55
C HIS A 273 5.02 14.93 -17.93
N LYS A 274 4.21 15.58 -18.75
CA LYS A 274 4.03 15.17 -20.15
C LYS A 274 5.34 15.37 -20.91
N LYS A 275 5.61 14.47 -21.84
CA LYS A 275 6.66 14.65 -22.83
C LYS A 275 6.18 15.75 -23.80
N GLU A 276 6.75 16.92 -23.71
CA GLU A 276 6.55 18.01 -24.67
C GLU A 276 7.60 17.93 -25.76
#